data_f0c1f3ffda7548743691718648730daf
#
_entry.id   f0c1f3ffda7548743691718648730daf
#
_cell.length_a   1.000
_cell.length_b   1.000
_cell.length_c   1.000
_cell.angle_alpha   90.00
_cell.angle_beta   90.00
_cell.angle_gamma   90.00
#
_symmetry.space_group_name_H-M   'P 1'
#
loop_
_entity.id
_entity.type
_entity.pdbx_description
1 polymer ?
#
loop_
_entity_poly.entity_id
_entity_poly.type
_entity_poly.pdbx_seq_one_letter_code
_entity_poly.pdbx_strand_id
1 'polypeptide(L)'
;MITVNAMGDTCPIPVVKTKIAIKELKGSGVVETLVDNEIAVQNLTKMAKQKGYGVKSEKIAEGQYKVTMEIGDGAADQSDEMSVTDTEKETCAPNAIHGNTVVVISADHMGEGDNELGKVLIKGFIYVLTEQDVLPKTMLFYNGGAKLTCEESPTLEDLKSLEAQGVEILTCGTCLNHYGLTDKLQVGSVTNMYVIAEKMTQAGNIVKP
;
A
#
# COMPACT_ATOMS: atom_id res chain seq x y z
N MET A 1 14.48 11.75 18.60
CA MET A 1 14.38 10.28 18.75
C MET A 1 12.89 9.93 18.90
N ILE A 2 12.40 9.00 18.10
CA ILE A 2 11.00 8.53 18.15
C ILE A 2 11.02 7.03 18.43
N THR A 3 10.18 6.56 19.36
CA THR A 3 10.04 5.14 19.68
C THR A 3 8.70 4.63 19.15
N VAL A 4 8.74 3.59 18.35
CA VAL A 4 7.58 2.93 17.73
C VAL A 4 7.32 1.60 18.43
N ASN A 5 6.14 1.40 18.96
CA ASN A 5 5.72 0.09 19.46
C ASN A 5 4.93 -0.66 18.37
N ALA A 6 5.51 -1.74 17.91
CA ALA A 6 4.94 -2.66 16.93
C ALA A 6 4.92 -4.12 17.44
N MET A 7 4.86 -4.27 18.76
CA MET A 7 4.67 -5.57 19.42
C MET A 7 3.28 -6.11 19.11
N GLY A 8 3.18 -7.37 18.68
CA GLY A 8 1.92 -8.02 18.30
C GLY A 8 1.44 -7.68 16.87
N ASP A 9 2.13 -6.78 16.18
CA ASP A 9 1.77 -6.42 14.80
C ASP A 9 2.32 -7.45 13.80
N THR A 10 1.48 -7.83 12.88
CA THR A 10 1.89 -8.67 11.74
C THR A 10 2.44 -7.84 10.59
N CYS A 11 3.29 -8.44 9.73
CA CYS A 11 3.72 -7.81 8.48
C CYS A 11 2.48 -7.40 7.66
N PRO A 12 2.44 -6.16 7.07
CA PRO A 12 3.53 -5.19 6.93
C PRO A 12 3.55 -4.07 8.01
N ILE A 13 2.70 -4.14 9.03
CA ILE A 13 2.42 -3.02 9.97
C ILE A 13 3.68 -2.47 10.65
N PRO A 14 4.63 -3.28 11.16
CA PRO A 14 5.84 -2.74 11.79
C PRO A 14 6.65 -1.84 10.86
N VAL A 15 6.77 -2.23 9.58
CA VAL A 15 7.51 -1.47 8.55
C VAL A 15 6.80 -0.14 8.28
N VAL A 16 5.47 -0.14 8.14
CA VAL A 16 4.65 1.05 7.90
C VAL A 16 4.75 2.03 9.06
N LYS A 17 4.51 1.56 10.30
CA LYS A 17 4.63 2.41 11.51
C LYS A 17 6.02 3.07 11.61
N THR A 18 7.08 2.32 11.30
CA THR A 18 8.45 2.85 11.30
C THR A 18 8.65 3.89 10.19
N LYS A 19 8.08 3.66 8.99
CA LYS A 19 8.14 4.62 7.87
C LYS A 19 7.45 5.94 8.23
N ILE A 20 6.28 5.88 8.86
CA ILE A 20 5.56 7.07 9.36
C ILE A 20 6.42 7.84 10.37
N ALA A 21 6.98 7.15 11.36
CA ALA A 21 7.85 7.77 12.35
C ALA A 21 9.10 8.43 11.75
N ILE A 22 9.67 7.82 10.70
CA ILE A 22 10.79 8.43 9.95
C ILE A 22 10.35 9.72 9.26
N LYS A 23 9.16 9.75 8.63
CA LYS A 23 8.60 10.98 8.02
C LYS A 23 8.37 12.09 9.05
N GLU A 24 7.95 11.75 10.28
CA GLU A 24 7.73 12.71 11.37
C GLU A 24 9.03 13.39 11.88
N LEU A 25 10.19 12.77 11.71
CA LEU A 25 11.49 13.35 12.08
C LEU A 25 11.84 14.63 11.30
N LYS A 26 11.26 14.84 10.12
CA LYS A 26 11.51 16.02 9.24
C LYS A 26 13.01 16.33 9.04
N GLY A 27 13.84 15.31 8.94
CA GLY A 27 15.31 15.46 8.76
C GLY A 27 16.06 14.32 9.43
N SER A 28 17.20 14.63 10.07
CA SER A 28 18.05 13.64 10.74
C SER A 28 17.51 13.27 12.14
N GLY A 29 17.78 12.05 12.56
CA GLY A 29 17.40 11.57 13.89
C GLY A 29 17.46 10.06 14.04
N VAL A 30 16.89 9.58 15.13
CA VAL A 30 16.88 8.14 15.46
C VAL A 30 15.43 7.68 15.65
N VAL A 31 15.11 6.56 15.01
CA VAL A 31 13.85 5.83 15.23
C VAL A 31 14.18 4.46 15.83
N GLU A 32 13.55 4.16 16.95
CA GLU A 32 13.59 2.85 17.59
C GLU A 32 12.26 2.14 17.41
N THR A 33 12.27 0.93 16.88
CA THR A 33 11.06 0.12 16.69
C THR A 33 11.15 -1.16 17.50
N LEU A 34 10.15 -1.38 18.36
CA LEU A 34 10.00 -2.60 19.16
C LEU A 34 9.12 -3.59 18.40
N VAL A 35 9.59 -4.83 18.25
CA VAL A 35 8.88 -5.94 17.59
C VAL A 35 9.04 -7.24 18.35
N ASP A 36 8.16 -8.21 18.12
CA ASP A 36 8.08 -9.47 18.83
C ASP A 36 8.60 -10.70 18.05
N ASN A 37 9.04 -10.48 16.81
CA ASN A 37 9.49 -11.59 15.96
C ASN A 37 10.67 -11.21 15.07
N GLU A 38 11.47 -12.22 14.72
CA GLU A 38 12.69 -12.03 13.90
C GLU A 38 12.38 -11.63 12.45
N ILE A 39 11.23 -12.00 11.91
CA ILE A 39 10.83 -11.65 10.55
C ILE A 39 10.63 -10.13 10.45
N ALA A 40 10.00 -9.53 11.46
CA ALA A 40 9.87 -8.08 11.53
C ALA A 40 11.24 -7.38 11.63
N VAL A 41 12.18 -7.92 12.41
CA VAL A 41 13.57 -7.41 12.48
C VAL A 41 14.23 -7.44 11.10
N GLN A 42 14.12 -8.58 10.38
CA GLN A 42 14.69 -8.72 9.03
C GLN A 42 14.07 -7.72 8.04
N ASN A 43 12.75 -7.56 8.06
CA ASN A 43 12.03 -6.62 7.18
C ASN A 43 12.43 -5.16 7.46
N LEU A 44 12.51 -4.76 8.72
CA LEU A 44 12.95 -3.43 9.12
C LEU A 44 14.42 -3.18 8.73
N THR A 45 15.29 -4.17 8.95
CA THR A 45 16.71 -4.08 8.57
C THR A 45 16.86 -3.97 7.05
N LYS A 46 16.08 -4.72 6.28
CA LYS A 46 16.07 -4.65 4.81
C LYS A 46 15.62 -3.26 4.34
N MET A 47 14.53 -2.73 4.89
CA MET A 47 14.05 -1.38 4.58
C MET A 47 15.12 -0.32 4.87
N ALA A 48 15.74 -0.36 6.05
CA ALA A 48 16.79 0.59 6.43
C ALA A 48 17.97 0.57 5.44
N LYS A 49 18.44 -0.62 5.07
CA LYS A 49 19.53 -0.78 4.09
C LYS A 49 19.14 -0.25 2.70
N GLN A 50 17.93 -0.49 2.25
CA GLN A 50 17.42 0.02 0.96
C GLN A 50 17.35 1.55 0.91
N LYS A 51 17.07 2.19 2.05
CA LYS A 51 17.00 3.65 2.19
C LYS A 51 18.33 4.29 2.60
N GLY A 52 19.40 3.51 2.75
CA GLY A 52 20.72 4.01 3.16
C GLY A 52 20.82 4.46 4.62
N TYR A 53 19.89 4.03 5.48
CA TYR A 53 19.92 4.37 6.91
C TYR A 53 20.87 3.47 7.68
N GLY A 54 21.53 4.03 8.71
CA GLY A 54 22.22 3.22 9.71
C GLY A 54 21.23 2.35 10.46
N VAL A 55 21.55 1.05 10.66
CA VAL A 55 20.62 0.14 11.35
C VAL A 55 21.37 -0.78 12.31
N LYS A 56 20.83 -0.91 13.52
CA LYS A 56 21.24 -1.87 14.54
C LYS A 56 20.00 -2.58 15.07
N SER A 57 20.13 -3.88 15.35
CA SER A 57 19.10 -4.65 16.01
C SER A 57 19.65 -5.35 17.24
N GLU A 58 18.89 -5.40 18.30
CA GLU A 58 19.23 -6.08 19.53
C GLU A 58 18.04 -6.86 20.09
N LYS A 59 18.30 -8.01 20.69
CA LYS A 59 17.30 -8.78 21.42
C LYS A 59 17.28 -8.27 22.87
N ILE A 60 16.15 -7.69 23.29
CA ILE A 60 15.99 -7.13 24.63
C ILE A 60 15.56 -8.21 25.62
N ALA A 61 14.66 -9.10 25.21
CA ALA A 61 14.17 -10.23 25.98
C ALA A 61 13.72 -11.35 25.06
N GLU A 62 13.26 -12.47 25.62
CA GLU A 62 12.69 -13.55 24.81
C GLU A 62 11.41 -13.05 24.10
N GLY A 63 11.38 -13.17 22.75
CA GLY A 63 10.31 -12.64 21.93
C GLY A 63 10.22 -11.11 21.89
N GLN A 64 11.29 -10.38 22.25
CA GLN A 64 11.32 -8.92 22.19
C GLN A 64 12.60 -8.42 21.54
N TYR A 65 12.47 -7.67 20.48
CA TYR A 65 13.57 -7.12 19.70
C TYR A 65 13.39 -5.61 19.53
N LYS A 66 14.51 -4.91 19.51
CA LYS A 66 14.55 -3.49 19.20
C LYS A 66 15.40 -3.29 17.93
N VAL A 67 14.85 -2.56 16.98
CA VAL A 67 15.56 -2.12 15.78
C VAL A 67 15.74 -0.61 15.85
N THR A 68 16.98 -0.15 15.89
CA THR A 68 17.36 1.26 15.92
C THR A 68 17.83 1.67 14.54
N MET A 69 17.21 2.70 13.98
CA MET A 69 17.56 3.29 12.68
C MET A 69 18.10 4.69 12.87
N GLU A 70 19.27 4.97 12.30
CA GLU A 70 19.89 6.29 12.30
C GLU A 70 19.68 6.94 10.93
N ILE A 71 18.89 8.00 10.89
CA ILE A 71 18.57 8.78 9.69
C ILE A 71 19.52 9.98 9.67
N GLY A 72 20.44 10.04 8.69
CA GLY A 72 21.38 11.14 8.52
C GLY A 72 20.85 12.22 7.57
N ASP A 73 21.40 13.43 7.65
CA ASP A 73 21.07 14.58 6.79
C ASP A 73 21.32 14.37 5.27
N GLY A 74 21.86 13.23 4.87
CA GLY A 74 22.15 12.89 3.47
C GLY A 74 21.26 11.79 2.89
N ALA A 75 20.34 11.23 3.68
CA ALA A 75 19.38 10.23 3.23
C ALA A 75 18.07 10.91 2.79
N ALA A 76 18.18 11.90 1.89
CA ALA A 76 17.04 12.42 1.17
C ALA A 76 16.52 11.35 0.21
N ASP A 77 15.23 11.14 0.25
CA ASP A 77 14.42 10.38 -0.68
C ASP A 77 15.05 10.32 -2.08
N GLN A 78 15.76 9.22 -2.37
CA GLN A 78 16.00 8.86 -3.76
C GLN A 78 14.71 8.19 -4.27
N SER A 79 13.69 9.01 -4.48
CA SER A 79 12.71 8.71 -5.51
C SER A 79 13.49 8.69 -6.82
N ASP A 80 13.54 7.54 -7.49
CA ASP A 80 14.04 7.43 -8.84
C ASP A 80 13.43 8.56 -9.70
N GLU A 81 14.24 9.59 -9.98
CA GLU A 81 13.96 10.56 -11.01
C GLU A 81 14.02 9.84 -12.37
N MET A 82 12.90 9.31 -12.78
CA MET A 82 12.66 9.09 -14.19
C MET A 82 11.97 10.33 -14.74
N SER A 83 12.80 11.21 -15.31
CA SER A 83 12.45 12.36 -16.12
C SER A 83 11.38 11.97 -17.15
N VAL A 84 10.18 12.47 -16.98
CA VAL A 84 9.22 12.63 -18.06
C VAL A 84 8.70 14.06 -18.02
N THR A 85 9.19 14.86 -18.96
CA THR A 85 8.55 16.10 -19.39
C THR A 85 7.24 15.75 -20.09
N ASP A 86 6.11 16.25 -19.61
CA ASP A 86 5.21 17.15 -20.36
C ASP A 86 3.91 17.39 -19.58
N THR A 87 3.72 18.68 -19.44
CA THR A 87 2.53 19.51 -19.34
C THR A 87 1.18 18.82 -19.50
N GLU A 88 0.35 18.85 -18.41
CA GLU A 88 -0.98 19.44 -18.48
C GLU A 88 -1.48 19.75 -17.06
N LYS A 89 -1.92 21.00 -16.88
CA LYS A 89 -2.55 21.53 -15.68
C LYS A 89 -3.96 20.97 -15.56
N GLU A 90 -4.27 20.33 -14.43
CA GLU A 90 -5.61 20.42 -13.88
C GLU A 90 -5.60 20.41 -12.35
N THR A 91 -6.54 21.10 -11.79
CA THR A 91 -6.68 21.77 -10.53
C THR A 91 -6.91 20.86 -9.30
N CYS A 92 -6.21 21.19 -8.21
CA CYS A 92 -6.59 21.15 -6.79
C CYS A 92 -7.20 19.88 -6.20
N ALA A 93 -6.30 19.00 -5.69
CA ALA A 93 -6.53 18.21 -4.47
C ALA A 93 -5.19 18.07 -3.72
N PRO A 94 -5.14 17.90 -2.39
CA PRO A 94 -3.91 18.01 -1.63
C PRO A 94 -2.95 16.84 -1.90
N ASN A 95 -1.85 17.12 -2.56
CA ASN A 95 -0.51 16.53 -2.51
C ASN A 95 -0.31 15.00 -2.63
N ALA A 96 -1.19 14.23 -3.22
CA ALA A 96 -0.84 12.87 -3.64
C ALA A 96 -0.24 12.90 -5.06
N ILE A 97 1.03 12.50 -5.19
CA ILE A 97 1.63 12.28 -6.52
C ILE A 97 1.05 10.97 -7.06
N HIS A 98 0.29 11.06 -8.15
CA HIS A 98 -0.23 9.88 -8.83
C HIS A 98 0.69 9.48 -9.98
N GLY A 99 1.25 8.26 -9.88
CA GLY A 99 1.94 7.63 -11.02
C GLY A 99 0.93 7.16 -12.09
N ASN A 100 1.39 6.89 -13.32
CA ASN A 100 0.56 6.27 -14.36
C ASN A 100 0.49 4.73 -14.18
N THR A 101 0.31 4.28 -12.94
CA THR A 101 0.17 2.88 -12.56
C THR A 101 -1.29 2.52 -12.40
N VAL A 102 -1.69 1.40 -12.99
CA VAL A 102 -3.00 0.78 -12.79
C VAL A 102 -2.82 -0.49 -11.97
N VAL A 103 -3.56 -0.61 -10.86
CA VAL A 103 -3.60 -1.82 -10.03
C VAL A 103 -4.83 -2.63 -10.41
N VAL A 104 -4.65 -3.90 -10.70
CA VAL A 104 -5.73 -4.80 -11.16
C VAL A 104 -5.95 -5.90 -10.14
N ILE A 105 -7.12 -5.91 -9.53
CA ILE A 105 -7.52 -6.91 -8.53
C ILE A 105 -8.59 -7.83 -9.12
N SER A 106 -8.21 -9.05 -9.45
CA SER A 106 -9.09 -10.04 -10.10
C SER A 106 -9.65 -11.11 -9.16
N ALA A 107 -9.14 -11.19 -7.95
CA ALA A 107 -9.56 -12.15 -6.93
C ALA A 107 -9.73 -11.47 -5.56
N ASP A 108 -10.44 -12.11 -4.64
CA ASP A 108 -10.57 -11.68 -3.24
C ASP A 108 -9.36 -12.14 -2.38
N HIS A 109 -8.34 -12.67 -3.01
CA HIS A 109 -7.09 -13.14 -2.41
C HIS A 109 -5.91 -12.86 -3.35
N MET A 110 -4.70 -12.88 -2.82
CA MET A 110 -3.46 -12.64 -3.56
C MET A 110 -2.69 -13.95 -3.75
N GLY A 111 -2.27 -14.20 -5.00
CA GLY A 111 -1.51 -15.40 -5.37
C GLY A 111 -2.36 -16.66 -5.49
N GLU A 112 -1.70 -17.76 -5.91
CA GLU A 112 -2.30 -19.10 -6.02
C GLU A 112 -1.71 -20.01 -4.94
N GLY A 113 -2.53 -20.80 -4.29
CA GLY A 113 -2.11 -21.69 -3.20
C GLY A 113 -3.14 -21.71 -2.08
N ASP A 114 -2.75 -21.29 -0.88
CA ASP A 114 -3.67 -21.21 0.25
C ASP A 114 -4.52 -19.94 0.20
N ASN A 115 -5.83 -20.11 0.05
CA ASN A 115 -6.77 -18.99 -0.07
C ASN A 115 -6.90 -18.16 1.21
N GLU A 116 -6.78 -18.76 2.40
CA GLU A 116 -6.87 -18.00 3.66
C GLU A 116 -5.63 -17.12 3.84
N LEU A 117 -4.45 -17.64 3.51
CA LEU A 117 -3.24 -16.82 3.44
C LEU A 117 -3.39 -15.73 2.38
N GLY A 118 -3.91 -16.07 1.20
CA GLY A 118 -4.14 -15.11 0.11
C GLY A 118 -5.05 -13.95 0.50
N LYS A 119 -6.08 -14.17 1.32
CA LYS A 119 -6.94 -13.11 1.87
C LYS A 119 -6.19 -12.18 2.82
N VAL A 120 -5.32 -12.71 3.65
CA VAL A 120 -4.45 -11.89 4.52
C VAL A 120 -3.49 -11.04 3.68
N LEU A 121 -2.91 -11.64 2.63
CA LEU A 121 -1.97 -10.97 1.75
C LEU A 121 -2.62 -9.84 0.94
N ILE A 122 -3.82 -10.03 0.37
CA ILE A 122 -4.50 -8.98 -0.40
C ILE A 122 -4.90 -7.80 0.48
N LYS A 123 -5.34 -8.05 1.71
CA LYS A 123 -5.61 -7.00 2.69
C LYS A 123 -4.34 -6.19 2.99
N GLY A 124 -3.23 -6.89 3.29
CA GLY A 124 -1.94 -6.25 3.54
C GLY A 124 -1.43 -5.46 2.33
N PHE A 125 -1.63 -5.97 1.11
CA PHE A 125 -1.27 -5.28 -0.13
C PHE A 125 -2.04 -3.97 -0.29
N ILE A 126 -3.37 -3.97 -0.15
CA ILE A 126 -4.20 -2.77 -0.28
C ILE A 126 -3.83 -1.75 0.81
N TYR A 127 -3.64 -2.20 2.06
CA TYR A 127 -3.20 -1.33 3.14
C TYR A 127 -1.84 -0.66 2.83
N VAL A 128 -0.86 -1.40 2.32
CA VAL A 128 0.46 -0.82 1.98
C VAL A 128 0.36 0.21 0.85
N LEU A 129 -0.60 0.07 -0.06
CA LEU A 129 -0.82 1.09 -1.09
C LEU A 129 -1.21 2.45 -0.49
N THR A 130 -1.95 2.49 0.62
CA THR A 130 -2.32 3.76 1.30
C THR A 130 -1.11 4.52 1.83
N GLU A 131 0.00 3.81 2.05
CA GLU A 131 1.23 4.32 2.66
C GLU A 131 2.37 4.54 1.66
N GLN A 132 2.09 4.41 0.35
CA GLN A 132 3.05 4.71 -0.69
C GLN A 132 3.18 6.22 -0.91
N ASP A 133 4.37 6.68 -1.27
CA ASP A 133 4.62 8.09 -1.61
C ASP A 133 4.00 8.47 -2.96
N VAL A 134 3.94 7.49 -3.88
CA VAL A 134 3.29 7.61 -5.19
C VAL A 134 2.14 6.61 -5.25
N LEU A 135 0.93 7.14 -5.32
CA LEU A 135 -0.28 6.31 -5.38
C LEU A 135 -0.56 5.84 -6.82
N PRO A 136 -1.24 4.69 -7.01
CA PRO A 136 -1.73 4.30 -8.33
C PRO A 136 -2.77 5.32 -8.82
N LYS A 137 -2.85 5.52 -10.14
CA LYS A 137 -3.87 6.38 -10.74
C LYS A 137 -5.26 5.73 -10.66
N THR A 138 -5.32 4.43 -10.93
CA THR A 138 -6.58 3.68 -11.00
C THR A 138 -6.43 2.30 -10.39
N MET A 139 -7.43 1.85 -9.68
CA MET A 139 -7.58 0.46 -9.23
C MET A 139 -8.80 -0.17 -9.89
N LEU A 140 -8.61 -1.32 -10.55
CA LEU A 140 -9.65 -2.04 -11.28
C LEU A 140 -10.00 -3.33 -10.56
N PHE A 141 -11.28 -3.52 -10.26
CA PHE A 141 -11.79 -4.69 -9.55
C PHE A 141 -12.75 -5.47 -10.46
N TYR A 142 -12.43 -6.72 -10.73
CA TYR A 142 -13.30 -7.62 -11.48
C TYR A 142 -13.22 -9.06 -10.97
N ASN A 143 -14.13 -9.94 -11.44
CA ASN A 143 -14.27 -11.31 -10.96
C ASN A 143 -14.37 -11.32 -9.42
N GLY A 144 -13.68 -12.21 -8.70
CA GLY A 144 -13.67 -12.28 -7.24
C GLY A 144 -13.24 -10.98 -6.55
N GLY A 145 -12.39 -10.19 -7.18
CA GLY A 145 -11.93 -8.88 -6.67
C GLY A 145 -13.07 -7.88 -6.45
N ALA A 146 -14.19 -7.98 -7.19
CA ALA A 146 -15.35 -7.11 -6.99
C ALA A 146 -15.93 -7.17 -5.57
N LYS A 147 -15.77 -8.28 -4.86
CA LYS A 147 -16.19 -8.43 -3.47
C LYS A 147 -15.47 -7.48 -2.52
N LEU A 148 -14.25 -7.09 -2.83
CA LEU A 148 -13.42 -6.24 -1.97
C LEU A 148 -13.90 -4.79 -1.89
N THR A 149 -14.71 -4.35 -2.85
CA THR A 149 -15.30 -3.00 -2.90
C THR A 149 -16.72 -2.92 -2.33
N CYS A 150 -17.24 -4.05 -1.85
CA CYS A 150 -18.64 -4.19 -1.38
C CYS A 150 -18.71 -4.28 0.15
N GLU A 151 -19.94 -4.23 0.66
CA GLU A 151 -20.27 -4.41 2.09
C GLU A 151 -19.51 -5.60 2.71
N GLU A 152 -19.20 -5.48 4.00
CA GLU A 152 -18.50 -6.49 4.81
C GLU A 152 -17.05 -6.79 4.38
N SER A 153 -16.54 -6.12 3.36
CA SER A 153 -15.14 -6.30 2.95
C SER A 153 -14.18 -5.71 3.99
N PRO A 154 -13.14 -6.48 4.39
CA PRO A 154 -12.14 -6.01 5.35
C PRO A 154 -11.18 -4.95 4.80
N THR A 155 -11.31 -4.59 3.51
CA THR A 155 -10.45 -3.61 2.81
C THR A 155 -11.14 -2.27 2.55
N LEU A 156 -12.41 -2.11 2.95
CA LEU A 156 -13.21 -0.92 2.62
C LEU A 156 -12.60 0.38 3.13
N GLU A 157 -12.12 0.41 4.37
CA GLU A 157 -11.56 1.64 4.95
C GLU A 157 -10.28 2.07 4.22
N ASP A 158 -9.42 1.10 3.87
CA ASP A 158 -8.21 1.38 3.11
C ASP A 158 -8.53 1.86 1.68
N LEU A 159 -9.52 1.24 1.02
CA LEU A 159 -9.97 1.66 -0.31
C LEU A 159 -10.61 3.05 -0.29
N LYS A 160 -11.45 3.36 0.70
CA LYS A 160 -12.01 4.72 0.87
C LYS A 160 -10.91 5.75 1.11
N SER A 161 -9.87 5.39 1.87
CA SER A 161 -8.71 6.26 2.08
C SER A 161 -7.97 6.54 0.76
N LEU A 162 -7.78 5.52 -0.08
CA LEU A 162 -7.18 5.68 -1.42
C LEU A 162 -8.05 6.55 -2.33
N GLU A 163 -9.37 6.33 -2.34
CA GLU A 163 -10.31 7.15 -3.10
C GLU A 163 -10.29 8.62 -2.65
N ALA A 164 -10.28 8.86 -1.34
CA ALA A 164 -10.18 10.22 -0.79
C ALA A 164 -8.86 10.93 -1.15
N GLN A 165 -7.81 10.15 -1.42
CA GLN A 165 -6.53 10.65 -1.91
C GLN A 165 -6.49 10.80 -3.44
N GLY A 166 -7.60 10.57 -4.14
CA GLY A 166 -7.74 10.77 -5.58
C GLY A 166 -7.46 9.54 -6.45
N VAL A 167 -7.30 8.36 -5.86
CA VAL A 167 -7.21 7.10 -6.62
C VAL A 167 -8.57 6.76 -7.21
N GLU A 168 -8.65 6.57 -8.53
CA GLU A 168 -9.87 6.15 -9.21
C GLU A 168 -10.13 4.66 -8.93
N ILE A 169 -11.25 4.32 -8.30
CA ILE A 169 -11.64 2.95 -7.98
C ILE A 169 -12.82 2.53 -8.87
N LEU A 170 -12.61 1.49 -9.68
CA LEU A 170 -13.59 1.02 -10.68
C LEU A 170 -13.89 -0.47 -10.49
N THR A 171 -15.17 -0.80 -10.33
CA THR A 171 -15.62 -2.19 -10.15
C THR A 171 -16.52 -2.65 -11.31
N CYS A 172 -16.21 -3.81 -11.86
CA CYS A 172 -16.93 -4.39 -13.00
C CYS A 172 -18.42 -4.67 -12.67
N GLY A 173 -19.35 -4.00 -13.36
CA GLY A 173 -20.78 -4.16 -13.15
C GLY A 173 -21.28 -5.58 -13.46
N THR A 174 -20.73 -6.25 -14.47
CA THR A 174 -21.06 -7.66 -14.77
C THR A 174 -20.72 -8.58 -13.59
N CYS A 175 -19.57 -8.31 -12.92
CA CYS A 175 -19.16 -9.11 -11.77
C CYS A 175 -20.03 -8.82 -10.54
N LEU A 176 -20.36 -7.55 -10.29
CA LEU A 176 -21.31 -7.18 -9.23
C LEU A 176 -22.66 -7.88 -9.42
N ASN A 177 -23.19 -7.85 -10.63
CA ASN A 177 -24.45 -8.52 -10.94
C ASN A 177 -24.36 -10.04 -10.76
N HIS A 178 -23.29 -10.68 -11.23
CA HIS A 178 -23.08 -12.13 -11.11
C HIS A 178 -23.05 -12.60 -9.65
N TYR A 179 -22.43 -11.82 -8.76
CA TYR A 179 -22.32 -12.14 -7.33
C TYR A 179 -23.47 -11.59 -6.48
N GLY A 180 -24.50 -10.92 -7.08
CA GLY A 180 -25.59 -10.31 -6.35
C GLY A 180 -25.17 -9.14 -5.45
N LEU A 181 -24.14 -8.38 -5.87
CA LEU A 181 -23.52 -7.30 -5.12
C LEU A 181 -23.81 -5.90 -5.70
N THR A 182 -24.70 -5.77 -6.67
CA THR A 182 -24.95 -4.51 -7.38
C THR A 182 -25.32 -3.37 -6.42
N ASP A 183 -26.19 -3.64 -5.44
CA ASP A 183 -26.65 -2.65 -4.45
C ASP A 183 -25.75 -2.57 -3.21
N LYS A 184 -24.62 -3.32 -3.20
CA LYS A 184 -23.72 -3.47 -2.06
C LYS A 184 -22.37 -2.77 -2.25
N LEU A 185 -22.17 -2.11 -3.37
CA LEU A 185 -20.94 -1.34 -3.63
C LEU A 185 -20.82 -0.20 -2.63
N GLN A 186 -19.68 -0.11 -1.93
CA GLN A 186 -19.43 0.86 -0.86
C GLN A 186 -18.29 1.84 -1.17
N VAL A 187 -17.48 1.57 -2.20
CA VAL A 187 -16.36 2.42 -2.60
C VAL A 187 -16.15 2.35 -4.10
N GLY A 188 -15.80 3.47 -4.69
CA GLY A 188 -15.59 3.60 -6.13
C GLY A 188 -16.89 3.66 -6.94
N SER A 189 -16.77 3.39 -8.22
CA SER A 189 -17.88 3.41 -9.16
C SER A 189 -17.97 2.15 -10.01
N VAL A 190 -19.16 1.90 -10.53
CA VAL A 190 -19.40 0.76 -11.44
C VAL A 190 -18.84 1.08 -12.82
N THR A 191 -18.15 0.10 -13.40
CA THR A 191 -17.57 0.20 -14.75
C THR A 191 -17.89 -1.02 -15.60
N ASN A 192 -17.46 -1.01 -16.85
CA ASN A 192 -17.62 -2.10 -17.80
C ASN A 192 -16.28 -2.57 -18.38
N MET A 193 -16.31 -3.69 -19.12
CA MET A 193 -15.08 -4.29 -19.66
C MET A 193 -14.38 -3.40 -20.69
N TYR A 194 -15.10 -2.55 -21.41
CA TYR A 194 -14.48 -1.63 -22.37
C TYR A 194 -13.56 -0.62 -21.64
N VAL A 195 -14.07 0.01 -20.59
CA VAL A 195 -13.28 0.95 -19.78
C VAL A 195 -12.12 0.26 -19.06
N ILE A 196 -12.35 -0.96 -18.54
CA ILE A 196 -11.29 -1.77 -17.91
C ILE A 196 -10.16 -2.02 -18.92
N ALA A 197 -10.50 -2.46 -20.13
CA ALA A 197 -9.51 -2.71 -21.17
C ALA A 197 -8.77 -1.43 -21.58
N GLU A 198 -9.49 -0.32 -21.75
CA GLU A 198 -8.90 0.98 -22.08
C GLU A 198 -7.91 1.44 -21.00
N LYS A 199 -8.30 1.43 -19.72
CA LYS A 199 -7.41 1.79 -18.61
C LYS A 199 -6.16 0.92 -18.55
N MET A 200 -6.30 -0.40 -18.79
CA MET A 200 -5.17 -1.32 -18.80
C MET A 200 -4.23 -1.07 -19.99
N THR A 201 -4.77 -0.83 -21.20
CA THR A 201 -3.94 -0.62 -22.39
C THR A 201 -3.25 0.74 -22.43
N GLN A 202 -3.78 1.73 -21.72
CA GLN A 202 -3.19 3.08 -21.61
C GLN A 202 -2.31 3.25 -20.37
N ALA A 203 -2.21 2.23 -19.51
CA ALA A 203 -1.37 2.27 -18.33
C ALA A 203 0.11 2.33 -18.67
N GLY A 204 0.88 3.17 -17.98
CA GLY A 204 2.34 3.14 -18.05
C GLY A 204 2.92 1.93 -17.33
N ASN A 205 2.23 1.45 -16.29
CA ASN A 205 2.58 0.24 -15.56
C ASN A 205 1.31 -0.44 -15.03
N ILE A 206 1.29 -1.78 -15.05
CA ILE A 206 0.20 -2.59 -14.48
C ILE A 206 0.75 -3.46 -13.36
N VAL A 207 0.13 -3.34 -12.20
CA VAL A 207 0.38 -4.22 -11.05
C VAL A 207 -0.84 -5.12 -10.86
N LYS A 208 -0.63 -6.44 -10.89
CA LYS A 208 -1.66 -7.44 -10.66
C LYS A 208 -1.14 -8.43 -9.62
N PRO A 209 -1.57 -8.32 -8.37
CA PRO A 209 -1.15 -9.19 -7.26
C PRO A 209 -1.76 -10.59 -7.35
#